data_f8add24481539a5168fc7f7ac5702b02
#
_entry.id   f8add24481539a5168fc7f7ac5702b02
#
_cell.length_a   1.000
_cell.length_b   1.000
_cell.length_c   1.000
_cell.angle_alpha   90.00
_cell.angle_beta   90.00
_cell.angle_gamma   90.00
#
_symmetry.space_group_name_H-M   'P 1'
#
loop_
_entity.id
_entity.type
_entity.pdbx_description
1 polymer ?
#
loop_
_entity_poly.entity_id
_entity_poly.type
_entity_poly.pdbx_seq_one_letter_code
_entity_poly.pdbx_strand_id
1 'polypeptide(L)'
;MVKGIQRTLYVILAFFIGLFIASSFFLRAEYNYFAYGDTPVLEKQNLLLFIVLIAAVLALSAVLYRMCLKLDKYSPRIVIPATLLLSSAIQIVIIFLFTRLPTDDSQTVLSLARDMLYRNDYSSFDTSGYLHMFPFQFSIVLYLKTLLYLFPDNYLVIKSFNILFSLITTLMIYLLYKELNTTSKRQDYGVLVFAATYLPSLFMSNLIYNDVIATAFLTSALYFAVRFIRTTSFKDIVFAAILLAAGNYFRSIGVIFLITVLLTLLFHMRTLGLQKFIISVLLTALLFNVPGWTQNAVLQGTHAVEESVNQNSAPVYMWLNMGVNLETFGFWDNRESYSIYQQDAGYNKAESTRLFKASIADKLSGATVGELVNMYYKKLIWTWTEGTYQMERYGIGNDSSSGSGGRMGFVLDRYVYPTFASDWFKGDSNARSGLLWMLYVLNILMYACILVRLIGGIKAKRYAETPLILVILGFIGFYLLWEIKSRYIYPVYPLLIVFSYMGFKDVYDYTLGKRGA
;
A
#
# COMPACT_ATOMS: atom_id res chain seq x y z
N MET A 1 -4.36 -20.36 25.39
CA MET A 1 -5.08 -20.18 24.12
C MET A 1 -4.48 -19.05 23.27
N VAL A 2 -4.43 -17.78 23.71
CA VAL A 2 -3.91 -16.64 22.90
C VAL A 2 -2.51 -16.89 22.34
N LYS A 3 -1.52 -17.26 23.16
CA LYS A 3 -0.16 -17.58 22.68
C LYS A 3 -0.11 -18.70 21.63
N GLY A 4 -1.04 -19.66 21.69
CA GLY A 4 -1.15 -20.70 20.66
C GLY A 4 -1.58 -20.12 19.32
N ILE A 5 -2.64 -19.28 19.31
CA ILE A 5 -3.11 -18.58 18.10
C ILE A 5 -2.00 -17.70 17.53
N GLN A 6 -1.33 -16.90 18.35
CA GLN A 6 -0.22 -16.07 17.90
C GLN A 6 0.90 -16.91 17.26
N ARG A 7 1.28 -18.04 17.86
CA ARG A 7 2.26 -18.96 17.26
C ARG A 7 1.80 -19.46 15.90
N THR A 8 0.54 -19.86 15.76
CA THR A 8 -0.02 -20.31 14.47
C THR A 8 0.08 -19.21 13.42
N LEU A 9 -0.26 -17.96 13.76
CA LEU A 9 -0.13 -16.82 12.83
C LEU A 9 1.32 -16.61 12.36
N TYR A 10 2.30 -16.73 13.29
CA TYR A 10 3.72 -16.67 12.93
C TYR A 10 4.15 -17.78 11.97
N VAL A 11 3.67 -19.01 12.21
CA VAL A 11 3.97 -20.17 11.34
C VAL A 11 3.35 -19.98 9.96
N ILE A 12 2.09 -19.52 9.88
CA ILE A 12 1.42 -19.28 8.60
C ILE A 12 2.16 -18.19 7.81
N LEU A 13 2.52 -17.08 8.44
CA LEU A 13 3.27 -16.03 7.75
C LEU A 13 4.66 -16.52 7.34
N ALA A 14 5.37 -17.28 8.19
CA ALA A 14 6.66 -17.87 7.86
C ALA A 14 6.59 -18.80 6.65
N PHE A 15 5.49 -19.54 6.49
CA PHE A 15 5.23 -20.36 5.29
C PHE A 15 5.13 -19.51 4.04
N PHE A 16 4.30 -18.43 4.04
CA PHE A 16 4.16 -17.55 2.87
C PHE A 16 5.47 -16.83 2.54
N ILE A 17 6.15 -16.28 3.54
CA ILE A 17 7.44 -15.61 3.33
C ILE A 17 8.49 -16.61 2.82
N GLY A 18 8.53 -17.84 3.35
CA GLY A 18 9.38 -18.91 2.85
C GLY A 18 9.08 -19.27 1.39
N LEU A 19 7.80 -19.31 1.01
CA LEU A 19 7.36 -19.54 -0.36
C LEU A 19 7.83 -18.41 -1.30
N PHE A 20 7.71 -17.14 -0.88
CA PHE A 20 8.18 -15.99 -1.67
C PHE A 20 9.68 -16.07 -1.93
N ILE A 21 10.46 -16.35 -0.89
CA ILE A 21 11.92 -16.48 -1.00
C ILE A 21 12.28 -17.69 -1.89
N ALA A 22 11.70 -18.85 -1.65
CA ALA A 22 11.99 -20.06 -2.43
C ALA A 22 11.67 -19.88 -3.92
N SER A 23 10.50 -19.31 -4.22
CA SER A 23 10.08 -19.03 -5.61
C SER A 23 11.02 -18.06 -6.31
N SER A 24 11.60 -17.09 -5.59
CA SER A 24 12.52 -16.09 -6.14
C SER A 24 13.86 -16.65 -6.62
N PHE A 25 14.20 -17.89 -6.28
CA PHE A 25 15.36 -18.59 -6.88
C PHE A 25 15.07 -19.17 -8.27
N PHE A 26 13.81 -19.28 -8.65
CA PHE A 26 13.38 -19.87 -9.93
C PHE A 26 12.70 -18.85 -10.83
N LEU A 27 11.93 -17.95 -10.26
CA LEU A 27 11.08 -16.98 -10.96
C LEU A 27 11.35 -15.57 -10.45
N ARG A 28 11.36 -14.61 -11.37
CA ARG A 28 11.39 -13.17 -11.09
C ARG A 28 10.06 -12.55 -11.51
N ALA A 29 9.39 -11.90 -10.58
CA ALA A 29 8.25 -11.07 -10.89
C ALA A 29 8.70 -9.76 -11.52
N GLU A 30 8.11 -9.41 -12.64
CA GLU A 30 8.36 -8.16 -13.35
C GLU A 30 7.06 -7.47 -13.70
N TYR A 31 7.06 -6.15 -13.59
CA TYR A 31 5.97 -5.31 -14.03
C TYR A 31 6.35 -4.72 -15.39
N ASN A 32 5.64 -5.13 -16.42
CA ASN A 32 5.81 -4.58 -17.75
C ASN A 32 4.79 -3.47 -17.98
N TYR A 33 5.28 -2.24 -18.01
CA TYR A 33 4.49 -1.06 -18.28
C TYR A 33 4.59 -0.71 -19.77
N PHE A 34 3.57 -1.08 -20.52
CA PHE A 34 3.32 -0.52 -21.85
C PHE A 34 1.90 0.05 -21.87
N ALA A 35 1.74 1.17 -22.52
CA ALA A 35 0.64 2.14 -22.47
C ALA A 35 -0.80 1.61 -22.36
N TYR A 36 -1.10 0.39 -22.73
CA TYR A 36 -2.42 -0.24 -22.56
C TYR A 36 -2.26 -1.74 -22.33
N GLY A 37 -2.52 -2.16 -21.12
CA GLY A 37 -2.47 -3.56 -20.75
C GLY A 37 -1.26 -3.88 -19.89
N ASP A 38 -1.28 -3.41 -18.66
CA ASP A 38 -0.39 -3.90 -17.62
C ASP A 38 -0.43 -5.42 -17.58
N THR A 39 0.67 -6.07 -17.87
CA THR A 39 0.73 -7.53 -17.81
C THR A 39 1.67 -7.93 -16.68
N PRO A 40 1.18 -8.74 -15.73
CA PRO A 40 2.05 -9.37 -14.77
C PRO A 40 2.90 -10.42 -15.48
N VAL A 41 4.21 -10.30 -15.35
CA VAL A 41 5.15 -11.23 -15.98
C VAL A 41 5.95 -11.97 -14.90
N LEU A 42 6.06 -13.29 -15.06
CA LEU A 42 6.96 -14.12 -14.26
C LEU A 42 8.02 -14.70 -15.20
N GLU A 43 9.24 -14.16 -15.10
CA GLU A 43 10.37 -14.58 -15.88
C GLU A 43 11.22 -15.62 -15.16
N LYS A 44 12.01 -16.38 -15.94
CA LYS A 44 13.01 -17.26 -15.36
C LYS A 44 14.10 -16.45 -14.67
N GLN A 45 14.45 -16.83 -13.45
CA GLN A 45 15.45 -16.13 -12.65
C GLN A 45 16.87 -16.25 -13.24
N ASN A 46 17.58 -15.11 -13.33
CA ASN A 46 19.01 -15.09 -13.51
C ASN A 46 19.71 -15.28 -12.16
N LEU A 47 19.95 -16.55 -11.81
CA LEU A 47 20.43 -16.92 -10.47
C LEU A 47 21.79 -16.30 -10.12
N LEU A 48 22.72 -16.19 -11.09
CA LEU A 48 24.05 -15.61 -10.86
C LEU A 48 23.92 -14.13 -10.51
N LEU A 49 23.20 -13.37 -11.34
CA LEU A 49 22.96 -11.94 -11.09
C LEU A 49 22.23 -11.73 -9.76
N PHE A 50 21.23 -12.56 -9.48
CA PHE A 50 20.44 -12.50 -8.25
C PHE A 50 21.31 -12.67 -7.00
N ILE A 51 22.20 -13.68 -6.97
CA ILE A 51 23.10 -13.94 -5.83
C ILE A 51 24.11 -12.79 -5.67
N VAL A 52 24.69 -12.29 -6.78
CA VAL A 52 25.64 -11.17 -6.72
C VAL A 52 24.96 -9.92 -6.17
N LEU A 53 23.74 -9.60 -6.61
CA LEU A 53 23.01 -8.45 -6.12
C LEU A 53 22.58 -8.61 -4.66
N ILE A 54 22.17 -9.81 -4.22
CA ILE A 54 21.93 -10.10 -2.79
C ILE A 54 23.15 -9.77 -1.95
N ALA A 55 24.33 -10.28 -2.35
CA ALA A 55 25.57 -10.02 -1.62
C ALA A 55 25.92 -8.53 -1.58
N ALA A 56 25.76 -7.82 -2.71
CA ALA A 56 26.01 -6.39 -2.82
C ALA A 56 25.07 -5.56 -1.93
N VAL A 57 23.77 -5.84 -1.96
CA VAL A 57 22.76 -5.11 -1.15
C VAL A 57 22.95 -5.41 0.34
N LEU A 58 23.29 -6.65 0.72
CA LEU A 58 23.61 -6.99 2.11
C LEU A 58 24.86 -6.23 2.61
N ALA A 59 25.93 -6.20 1.80
CA ALA A 59 27.15 -5.47 2.15
C ALA A 59 26.86 -3.96 2.30
N LEU A 60 26.14 -3.38 1.35
CA LEU A 60 25.71 -1.98 1.39
C LEU A 60 24.87 -1.70 2.65
N SER A 61 23.89 -2.55 2.94
CA SER A 61 23.02 -2.42 4.12
C SER A 61 23.82 -2.46 5.41
N ALA A 62 24.83 -3.34 5.52
CA ALA A 62 25.70 -3.41 6.69
C ALA A 62 26.56 -2.15 6.86
N VAL A 63 27.07 -1.58 5.75
CA VAL A 63 27.84 -0.33 5.76
C VAL A 63 26.95 0.85 6.18
N LEU A 64 25.78 0.98 5.55
CA LEU A 64 24.82 2.05 5.87
C LEU A 64 24.35 1.96 7.33
N TYR A 65 24.08 0.75 7.81
CA TYR A 65 23.72 0.56 9.21
C TYR A 65 24.84 0.99 10.17
N ARG A 66 26.10 0.65 9.88
CA ARG A 66 27.25 1.14 10.69
C ARG A 66 27.35 2.67 10.70
N MET A 67 27.01 3.33 9.59
CA MET A 67 26.94 4.80 9.55
C MET A 67 25.78 5.32 10.41
N CYS A 68 24.61 4.67 10.36
CA CYS A 68 23.46 5.02 11.19
C CYS A 68 23.75 4.89 12.70
N LEU A 69 24.56 3.90 13.13
CA LEU A 69 24.96 3.75 14.53
C LEU A 69 25.68 4.99 15.09
N LYS A 70 26.34 5.79 14.23
CA LYS A 70 26.95 7.06 14.63
C LYS A 70 25.93 8.13 15.00
N LEU A 71 24.70 8.03 14.44
CA LEU A 71 23.60 8.94 14.74
C LEU A 71 23.04 8.75 16.15
N ASP A 72 23.20 7.55 16.72
CA ASP A 72 22.66 7.21 18.05
C ASP A 72 23.24 8.10 19.18
N LYS A 73 24.34 8.82 18.91
CA LYS A 73 24.94 9.78 19.83
C LYS A 73 24.16 11.09 19.95
N TYR A 74 23.30 11.39 18.96
CA TYR A 74 22.59 12.64 18.86
C TYR A 74 21.15 12.53 19.39
N SER A 75 20.62 13.67 19.83
CA SER A 75 19.25 13.75 20.34
C SER A 75 18.21 13.48 19.27
N PRO A 76 17.10 12.77 19.60
CA PRO A 76 15.95 12.61 18.70
C PRO A 76 15.42 13.95 18.17
N ARG A 77 15.54 15.03 18.94
CA ARG A 77 15.10 16.37 18.55
C ARG A 77 15.90 16.94 17.35
N ILE A 78 17.08 16.39 17.07
CA ILE A 78 17.93 16.79 15.94
C ILE A 78 17.80 15.76 14.82
N VAL A 79 17.98 14.48 15.12
CA VAL A 79 18.07 13.42 14.09
C VAL A 79 16.74 13.24 13.36
N ILE A 80 15.61 13.23 14.07
CA ILE A 80 14.31 13.01 13.44
C ILE A 80 13.99 14.13 12.44
N PRO A 81 13.98 15.42 12.82
CA PRO A 81 13.72 16.49 11.86
C PRO A 81 14.73 16.54 10.72
N ALA A 82 16.02 16.35 10.99
CA ALA A 82 17.04 16.35 9.95
C ALA A 82 16.84 15.24 8.92
N THR A 83 16.49 14.03 9.35
CA THR A 83 16.20 12.91 8.45
C THR A 83 14.93 13.16 7.63
N LEU A 84 13.87 13.69 8.26
CA LEU A 84 12.64 14.03 7.55
C LEU A 84 12.86 15.18 6.54
N LEU A 85 13.63 16.20 6.89
CA LEU A 85 14.00 17.28 5.97
C LEU A 85 14.82 16.75 4.78
N LEU A 86 15.78 15.85 5.02
CA LEU A 86 16.52 15.19 3.93
C LEU A 86 15.58 14.39 3.02
N SER A 87 14.69 13.60 3.58
CA SER A 87 13.69 12.85 2.79
C SER A 87 12.77 13.78 2.00
N SER A 88 12.33 14.89 2.61
CA SER A 88 11.55 15.92 1.93
C SER A 88 12.31 16.52 0.75
N ALA A 89 13.58 16.88 0.95
CA ALA A 89 14.43 17.44 -0.10
C ALA A 89 14.60 16.46 -1.27
N ILE A 90 14.84 15.17 -0.99
CA ILE A 90 14.93 14.14 -2.03
C ILE A 90 13.60 14.03 -2.80
N GLN A 91 12.46 13.98 -2.11
CA GLN A 91 11.15 13.90 -2.74
C GLN A 91 10.83 15.16 -3.58
N ILE A 92 11.20 16.35 -3.10
CA ILE A 92 11.08 17.59 -3.89
C ILE A 92 11.91 17.48 -5.18
N VAL A 93 13.15 17.01 -5.09
CA VAL A 93 13.99 16.80 -6.28
C VAL A 93 13.33 15.80 -7.23
N ILE A 94 12.77 14.69 -6.71
CA ILE A 94 12.09 13.69 -7.52
C ILE A 94 10.89 14.27 -8.27
N ILE A 95 10.02 15.06 -7.64
CA ILE A 95 8.85 15.63 -8.32
C ILE A 95 9.23 16.65 -9.40
N PHE A 96 10.41 17.26 -9.33
CA PHE A 96 10.92 18.14 -10.37
C PHE A 96 11.71 17.40 -11.46
N LEU A 97 12.38 16.29 -11.15
CA LEU A 97 13.10 15.46 -12.13
C LEU A 97 12.17 14.52 -12.91
N PHE A 98 11.08 14.09 -12.30
CA PHE A 98 10.10 13.20 -12.89
C PHE A 98 8.73 13.89 -12.89
N THR A 99 8.50 14.72 -13.90
CA THR A 99 7.28 15.56 -14.05
C THR A 99 6.10 14.69 -14.50
N ARG A 100 5.69 13.76 -13.65
CA ARG A 100 4.63 12.80 -13.94
C ARG A 100 3.25 13.44 -13.88
N LEU A 101 2.48 13.29 -14.96
CA LEU A 101 1.05 13.60 -14.99
C LEU A 101 0.22 12.44 -14.46
N PRO A 102 -0.96 12.71 -13.91
CA PRO A 102 -1.93 11.66 -13.59
C PRO A 102 -2.32 10.87 -14.84
N THR A 103 -2.48 9.55 -14.67
CA THR A 103 -2.94 8.63 -15.73
C THR A 103 -4.00 7.71 -15.17
N ASP A 104 -4.82 7.13 -16.03
CA ASP A 104 -5.86 6.17 -15.66
C ASP A 104 -6.82 6.74 -14.59
N ASP A 105 -7.11 5.96 -13.56
CA ASP A 105 -7.99 6.37 -12.46
C ASP A 105 -7.56 7.70 -11.82
N SER A 106 -6.24 7.95 -11.70
CA SER A 106 -5.75 9.20 -11.11
C SER A 106 -6.06 10.42 -11.99
N GLN A 107 -6.06 10.26 -13.31
CA GLN A 107 -6.53 11.29 -14.23
C GLN A 107 -8.04 11.48 -14.13
N THR A 108 -8.79 10.39 -14.07
CA THR A 108 -10.24 10.42 -13.97
C THR A 108 -10.70 11.15 -12.70
N VAL A 109 -10.19 10.79 -11.53
CA VAL A 109 -10.60 11.44 -10.27
C VAL A 109 -10.21 12.92 -10.22
N LEU A 110 -9.08 13.30 -10.84
CA LEU A 110 -8.69 14.70 -10.93
C LEU A 110 -9.60 15.49 -11.88
N SER A 111 -9.98 14.91 -13.02
CA SER A 111 -10.94 15.54 -13.95
C SER A 111 -12.29 15.74 -13.29
N LEU A 112 -12.80 14.73 -12.58
CA LEU A 112 -14.07 14.82 -11.84
C LEU A 112 -14.01 15.89 -10.73
N ALA A 113 -12.88 16.02 -10.03
CA ALA A 113 -12.70 17.08 -9.05
C ALA A 113 -12.78 18.48 -9.67
N ARG A 114 -12.27 18.65 -10.89
CA ARG A 114 -12.36 19.92 -11.66
C ARG A 114 -13.77 20.18 -12.18
N ASP A 115 -14.43 19.17 -12.72
CA ASP A 115 -15.81 19.28 -13.20
C ASP A 115 -16.77 19.67 -12.06
N MET A 116 -16.65 19.01 -10.90
CA MET A 116 -17.40 19.38 -9.70
C MET A 116 -17.08 20.76 -9.16
N LEU A 117 -15.81 21.24 -9.29
CA LEU A 117 -15.41 22.54 -8.77
C LEU A 117 -15.82 23.69 -9.69
N TYR A 118 -15.53 23.56 -10.99
CA TYR A 118 -15.65 24.69 -11.92
C TYR A 118 -16.99 24.70 -12.68
N ARG A 119 -17.65 23.54 -12.78
CA ARG A 119 -18.90 23.37 -13.52
C ARG A 119 -20.08 22.98 -12.66
N ASN A 120 -19.84 22.68 -11.37
CA ASN A 120 -20.83 22.08 -10.46
C ASN A 120 -21.46 20.81 -11.05
N ASP A 121 -20.67 20.03 -11.80
CA ASP A 121 -21.11 18.84 -12.50
C ASP A 121 -20.89 17.59 -11.63
N TYR A 122 -21.98 16.98 -11.21
CA TYR A 122 -22.04 15.73 -10.43
C TYR A 122 -22.57 14.55 -11.25
N SER A 123 -22.72 14.70 -12.57
CA SER A 123 -23.28 13.67 -13.46
C SER A 123 -22.51 12.35 -13.46
N SER A 124 -21.28 12.34 -12.92
CA SER A 124 -20.52 11.10 -12.71
C SER A 124 -21.18 10.12 -11.72
N PHE A 125 -22.17 10.57 -10.94
CA PHE A 125 -23.00 9.69 -10.10
C PHE A 125 -24.19 9.09 -10.86
N ASP A 126 -24.54 9.63 -12.02
CA ASP A 126 -25.60 9.09 -12.87
C ASP A 126 -25.20 7.77 -13.51
N THR A 127 -26.17 7.02 -14.01
CA THR A 127 -25.95 5.74 -14.69
C THR A 127 -24.88 5.88 -15.77
N SER A 128 -23.92 4.96 -15.79
CA SER A 128 -22.73 4.95 -16.64
C SER A 128 -21.54 5.82 -16.20
N GLY A 129 -21.72 6.69 -15.20
CA GLY A 129 -20.63 7.51 -14.68
C GLY A 129 -19.61 6.73 -13.85
N TYR A 130 -18.42 7.28 -13.72
CA TYR A 130 -17.34 6.65 -12.97
C TYR A 130 -17.68 6.49 -11.47
N LEU A 131 -18.26 7.52 -10.84
CA LEU A 131 -18.65 7.47 -9.43
C LEU A 131 -19.93 6.65 -9.18
N HIS A 132 -20.77 6.45 -10.21
CA HIS A 132 -21.84 5.47 -10.12
C HIS A 132 -21.28 4.05 -9.94
N MET A 133 -20.26 3.71 -10.70
CA MET A 133 -19.62 2.40 -10.63
C MET A 133 -18.71 2.26 -9.39
N PHE A 134 -17.93 3.30 -9.09
CA PHE A 134 -16.89 3.32 -8.06
C PHE A 134 -17.09 4.45 -7.02
N PRO A 135 -18.22 4.47 -6.27
CA PRO A 135 -18.52 5.57 -5.35
C PRO A 135 -17.50 5.74 -4.21
N PHE A 136 -16.74 4.71 -3.88
CA PHE A 136 -15.65 4.80 -2.91
C PHE A 136 -14.48 5.70 -3.35
N GLN A 137 -14.40 6.05 -4.63
CA GLN A 137 -13.43 7.01 -5.15
C GLN A 137 -13.81 8.46 -4.90
N PHE A 138 -15.04 8.74 -4.45
CA PHE A 138 -15.47 10.11 -4.17
C PHE A 138 -14.62 10.79 -3.09
N SER A 139 -14.09 10.05 -2.14
CA SER A 139 -13.20 10.56 -1.10
C SER A 139 -11.98 11.29 -1.66
N ILE A 140 -11.31 10.69 -2.66
CA ILE A 140 -10.16 11.32 -3.32
C ILE A 140 -10.59 12.46 -4.24
N VAL A 141 -11.73 12.35 -4.90
CA VAL A 141 -12.31 13.44 -5.70
C VAL A 141 -12.59 14.67 -4.82
N LEU A 142 -13.22 14.48 -3.66
CA LEU A 142 -13.50 15.55 -2.70
C LEU A 142 -12.23 16.20 -2.16
N TYR A 143 -11.22 15.39 -1.83
CA TYR A 143 -9.92 15.89 -1.40
C TYR A 143 -9.24 16.73 -2.48
N LEU A 144 -9.20 16.25 -3.72
CA LEU A 144 -8.63 16.98 -4.85
C LEU A 144 -9.42 18.25 -5.16
N LYS A 145 -10.77 18.19 -5.12
CA LYS A 145 -11.64 19.36 -5.26
C LYS A 145 -11.28 20.43 -4.22
N THR A 146 -11.07 20.04 -2.96
CA THR A 146 -10.71 20.96 -1.88
C THR A 146 -9.34 21.59 -2.12
N LEU A 147 -8.34 20.82 -2.54
CA LEU A 147 -7.02 21.35 -2.84
C LEU A 147 -7.04 22.30 -4.05
N LEU A 148 -7.79 21.96 -5.10
CA LEU A 148 -7.95 22.80 -6.29
C LEU A 148 -8.71 24.11 -5.98
N TYR A 149 -9.66 24.06 -5.05
CA TYR A 149 -10.36 25.26 -4.58
C TYR A 149 -9.40 26.23 -3.86
N LEU A 150 -8.53 25.70 -3.01
CA LEU A 150 -7.56 26.50 -2.25
C LEU A 150 -6.34 26.92 -3.10
N PHE A 151 -5.93 26.07 -4.04
CA PHE A 151 -4.73 26.23 -4.87
C PHE A 151 -5.06 25.86 -6.34
N PRO A 152 -5.72 26.74 -7.09
CA PRO A 152 -6.19 26.43 -8.44
C PRO A 152 -5.10 25.87 -9.35
N ASP A 153 -5.40 24.74 -9.97
CA ASP A 153 -4.57 24.04 -10.97
C ASP A 153 -3.08 23.85 -10.60
N ASN A 154 -2.79 23.64 -9.32
CA ASN A 154 -1.43 23.53 -8.83
C ASN A 154 -1.05 22.08 -8.45
N TYR A 155 -0.48 21.35 -9.41
CA TYR A 155 0.01 19.97 -9.19
C TYR A 155 1.11 19.87 -8.15
N LEU A 156 1.99 20.86 -8.06
CA LEU A 156 3.09 20.87 -7.10
C LEU A 156 2.56 20.91 -5.66
N VAL A 157 1.48 21.64 -5.43
CA VAL A 157 0.83 21.65 -4.11
C VAL A 157 0.27 20.29 -3.78
N ILE A 158 -0.45 19.62 -4.69
CA ILE A 158 -0.99 18.29 -4.48
C ILE A 158 0.14 17.30 -4.16
N LYS A 159 1.23 17.32 -4.92
CA LYS A 159 2.41 16.47 -4.68
C LYS A 159 3.13 16.83 -3.38
N SER A 160 3.15 18.10 -2.98
CA SER A 160 3.69 18.51 -1.69
C SER A 160 2.90 17.94 -0.50
N PHE A 161 1.59 17.85 -0.61
CA PHE A 161 0.78 17.13 0.38
C PHE A 161 1.10 15.62 0.40
N ASN A 162 1.37 15.01 -0.75
CA ASN A 162 1.84 13.62 -0.78
C ASN A 162 3.19 13.45 -0.08
N ILE A 163 4.12 14.41 -0.26
CA ILE A 163 5.39 14.43 0.49
C ILE A 163 5.10 14.50 2.00
N LEU A 164 4.20 15.37 2.44
CA LEU A 164 3.81 15.46 3.85
C LEU A 164 3.29 14.12 4.38
N PHE A 165 2.38 13.45 3.67
CA PHE A 165 1.87 12.13 4.06
C PHE A 165 2.96 11.05 4.06
N SER A 166 3.88 11.08 3.11
CA SER A 166 5.06 10.19 3.08
C SER A 166 5.95 10.41 4.31
N LEU A 167 6.19 11.66 4.71
CA LEU A 167 6.96 12.00 5.92
C LEU A 167 6.25 11.55 7.21
N ILE A 168 4.92 11.71 7.27
CA ILE A 168 4.11 11.17 8.38
C ILE A 168 4.29 9.66 8.45
N THR A 169 4.19 8.95 7.33
CA THR A 169 4.40 7.50 7.28
C THR A 169 5.79 7.12 7.78
N THR A 170 6.83 7.81 7.32
CA THR A 170 8.22 7.61 7.75
C THR A 170 8.39 7.79 9.26
N LEU A 171 7.79 8.82 9.82
CA LEU A 171 7.78 9.05 11.27
C LEU A 171 7.04 7.93 12.02
N MET A 172 5.88 7.51 11.51
CA MET A 172 5.09 6.45 12.15
C MET A 172 5.78 5.08 12.09
N ILE A 173 6.52 4.78 11.02
CA ILE A 173 7.40 3.59 10.95
C ILE A 173 8.39 3.59 12.12
N TYR A 174 9.09 4.71 12.34
CA TYR A 174 10.04 4.83 13.44
C TYR A 174 9.37 4.69 14.81
N LEU A 175 8.23 5.35 15.01
CA LEU A 175 7.50 5.30 16.27
C LEU A 175 6.92 3.89 16.52
N LEU A 176 6.38 3.23 15.52
CA LEU A 176 5.87 1.86 15.60
C LEU A 176 7.00 0.87 15.94
N TYR A 177 8.16 1.01 15.31
CA TYR A 177 9.34 0.23 15.65
C TYR A 177 9.72 0.41 17.13
N LYS A 178 9.70 1.64 17.65
CA LYS A 178 10.00 1.90 19.08
C LYS A 178 8.98 1.26 20.02
N GLU A 179 7.70 1.24 19.66
CA GLU A 179 6.67 0.59 20.46
C GLU A 179 6.84 -0.93 20.53
N LEU A 180 7.28 -1.55 19.43
CA LEU A 180 7.49 -2.99 19.35
C LEU A 180 8.85 -3.45 19.93
N ASN A 181 9.86 -2.59 19.86
CA ASN A 181 11.22 -2.89 20.35
C ASN A 181 11.48 -2.26 21.72
N THR A 182 10.79 -2.75 22.74
CA THR A 182 10.88 -2.21 24.13
C THR A 182 12.14 -2.62 24.87
N THR A 183 12.90 -3.58 24.38
CA THR A 183 14.07 -4.15 25.08
C THR A 183 15.33 -3.30 24.95
N SER A 184 15.44 -2.46 23.93
CA SER A 184 16.62 -1.62 23.70
C SER A 184 16.46 -0.26 24.36
N LYS A 185 17.33 0.07 25.32
CA LYS A 185 17.46 1.42 25.90
C LYS A 185 18.18 2.40 24.94
N ARG A 186 18.86 1.89 23.92
CA ARG A 186 19.63 2.68 22.97
C ARG A 186 18.72 3.31 21.93
N GLN A 187 19.03 4.54 21.53
CA GLN A 187 18.41 5.15 20.34
C GLN A 187 18.86 4.34 19.11
N ASP A 188 17.97 4.16 18.18
CA ASP A 188 18.23 3.40 16.96
C ASP A 188 17.49 4.09 15.81
N TYR A 189 18.23 4.85 15.04
CA TYR A 189 17.70 5.64 13.93
C TYR A 189 17.80 4.92 12.58
N GLY A 190 18.36 3.72 12.51
CA GLY A 190 18.54 2.99 11.26
C GLY A 190 17.23 2.73 10.54
N VAL A 191 16.15 2.38 11.26
CA VAL A 191 14.83 2.20 10.67
C VAL A 191 14.26 3.51 10.11
N LEU A 192 14.49 4.65 10.78
CA LEU A 192 14.08 5.97 10.31
C LEU A 192 14.78 6.33 9.01
N VAL A 193 16.10 6.13 8.95
CA VAL A 193 16.89 6.38 7.74
C VAL A 193 16.46 5.45 6.60
N PHE A 194 16.25 4.17 6.88
CA PHE A 194 15.76 3.21 5.88
C PHE A 194 14.40 3.63 5.32
N ALA A 195 13.44 3.97 6.18
CA ALA A 195 12.13 4.44 5.75
C ALA A 195 12.22 5.76 4.95
N ALA A 196 13.05 6.71 5.40
CA ALA A 196 13.26 8.01 4.77
C ALA A 196 13.91 7.94 3.38
N THR A 197 14.60 6.82 3.07
CA THR A 197 15.30 6.58 1.80
C THR A 197 14.71 5.43 1.00
N TYR A 198 13.56 4.90 1.38
CA TYR A 198 12.92 3.80 0.68
C TYR A 198 12.37 4.26 -0.67
N LEU A 199 13.06 3.90 -1.75
CA LEU A 199 12.83 4.44 -3.08
C LEU A 199 11.37 4.33 -3.58
N PRO A 200 10.66 3.20 -3.44
CA PRO A 200 9.26 3.15 -3.88
C PRO A 200 8.39 4.22 -3.22
N SER A 201 8.57 4.46 -1.92
CA SER A 201 7.83 5.49 -1.19
C SER A 201 8.18 6.91 -1.66
N LEU A 202 9.45 7.17 -1.96
CA LEU A 202 9.90 8.46 -2.45
C LEU A 202 9.31 8.80 -3.83
N PHE A 203 9.29 7.84 -4.74
CA PHE A 203 8.72 8.02 -6.08
C PHE A 203 7.18 8.12 -6.06
N MET A 204 6.52 7.40 -5.15
CA MET A 204 5.07 7.45 -5.02
C MET A 204 4.53 8.82 -4.56
N SER A 205 5.37 9.75 -4.11
CA SER A 205 4.99 11.15 -3.89
C SER A 205 4.46 11.84 -5.17
N ASN A 206 4.83 11.32 -6.35
CA ASN A 206 4.28 11.77 -7.64
C ASN A 206 2.85 11.31 -7.92
N LEU A 207 2.38 10.25 -7.26
CA LEU A 207 1.05 9.68 -7.49
C LEU A 207 -0.06 10.59 -6.96
N ILE A 208 -0.84 11.17 -7.84
CA ILE A 208 -2.05 11.95 -7.47
C ILE A 208 -3.23 11.00 -7.30
N TYR A 209 -3.24 10.27 -6.18
CA TYR A 209 -4.27 9.29 -5.86
C TYR A 209 -4.31 9.01 -4.35
N ASN A 210 -5.16 8.09 -3.93
CA ASN A 210 -5.47 7.83 -2.52
C ASN A 210 -4.45 6.97 -1.76
N ASP A 211 -3.50 6.31 -2.42
CA ASP A 211 -2.59 5.32 -1.81
C ASP A 211 -1.70 5.93 -0.72
N VAL A 212 -1.05 7.06 -1.02
CA VAL A 212 -0.09 7.69 -0.09
C VAL A 212 -0.79 8.22 1.15
N ILE A 213 -1.93 8.89 0.95
CA ILE A 213 -2.78 9.44 2.03
C ILE A 213 -3.28 8.32 2.94
N ALA A 214 -3.90 7.29 2.35
CA ALA A 214 -4.44 6.16 3.10
C ALA A 214 -3.35 5.44 3.90
N THR A 215 -2.16 5.24 3.31
CA THR A 215 -1.03 4.59 3.98
C THR A 215 -0.58 5.37 5.21
N ALA A 216 -0.52 6.70 5.14
CA ALA A 216 -0.16 7.53 6.28
C ALA A 216 -1.18 7.39 7.44
N PHE A 217 -2.46 7.46 7.14
CA PHE A 217 -3.50 7.32 8.14
C PHE A 217 -3.55 5.91 8.74
N LEU A 218 -3.50 4.85 7.90
CA LEU A 218 -3.56 3.46 8.35
C LEU A 218 -2.34 3.07 9.19
N THR A 219 -1.14 3.50 8.80
CA THR A 219 0.09 3.26 9.59
C THR A 219 0.03 3.99 10.93
N SER A 220 -0.46 5.23 10.92
CA SER A 220 -0.65 6.01 12.15
C SER A 220 -1.69 5.38 13.07
N ALA A 221 -2.80 4.89 12.52
CA ALA A 221 -3.83 4.19 13.27
C ALA A 221 -3.27 2.94 13.96
N LEU A 222 -2.49 2.14 13.24
CA LEU A 222 -1.85 0.95 13.80
C LEU A 222 -0.85 1.31 14.92
N TYR A 223 -0.04 2.37 14.73
CA TYR A 223 0.85 2.86 15.77
C TYR A 223 0.10 3.20 17.05
N PHE A 224 -0.97 4.00 16.96
CA PHE A 224 -1.74 4.39 18.14
C PHE A 224 -2.48 3.20 18.76
N ALA A 225 -2.96 2.25 17.97
CA ALA A 225 -3.56 1.02 18.48
C ALA A 225 -2.55 0.15 19.26
N VAL A 226 -1.33 -0.02 18.74
CA VAL A 226 -0.25 -0.74 19.43
C VAL A 226 0.17 0.00 20.69
N ARG A 227 0.30 1.33 20.63
CA ARG A 227 0.62 2.16 21.78
C ARG A 227 -0.47 2.08 22.87
N PHE A 228 -1.75 2.06 22.49
CA PHE A 228 -2.86 1.89 23.42
C PHE A 228 -2.73 0.62 24.26
N ILE A 229 -2.33 -0.49 23.68
CA ILE A 229 -2.14 -1.75 24.40
C ILE A 229 -1.12 -1.60 25.55
N ARG A 230 -0.10 -0.76 25.35
CA ARG A 230 0.94 -0.53 26.35
C ARG A 230 0.56 0.54 27.37
N THR A 231 0.00 1.66 26.91
CA THR A 231 -0.28 2.83 27.76
C THR A 231 -1.65 2.78 28.44
N THR A 232 -2.58 2.02 27.87
CA THR A 232 -4.00 2.00 28.20
C THR A 232 -4.66 3.39 28.21
N SER A 233 -4.04 4.37 27.53
CA SER A 233 -4.50 5.76 27.43
C SER A 233 -5.67 5.86 26.46
N PHE A 234 -6.80 6.34 26.91
CA PHE A 234 -7.98 6.49 26.07
C PHE A 234 -7.75 7.39 24.84
N LYS A 235 -6.85 8.37 24.95
CA LYS A 235 -6.47 9.24 23.82
C LYS A 235 -5.89 8.42 22.66
N ASP A 236 -5.09 7.40 22.96
CA ASP A 236 -4.44 6.60 21.92
C ASP A 236 -5.47 5.82 21.10
N ILE A 237 -6.50 5.22 21.74
CA ILE A 237 -7.54 4.48 20.99
C ILE A 237 -8.47 5.43 20.22
N VAL A 238 -8.75 6.64 20.73
CA VAL A 238 -9.50 7.66 20.00
C VAL A 238 -8.75 8.07 18.73
N PHE A 239 -7.44 8.38 18.84
CA PHE A 239 -6.62 8.69 17.67
C PHE A 239 -6.55 7.52 16.70
N ALA A 240 -6.37 6.29 17.20
CA ALA A 240 -6.38 5.09 16.35
C ALA A 240 -7.68 4.98 15.55
N ALA A 241 -8.84 5.15 16.21
CA ALA A 241 -10.15 5.04 15.57
C ALA A 241 -10.41 6.14 14.53
N ILE A 242 -10.06 7.40 14.83
CA ILE A 242 -10.20 8.53 13.89
C ILE A 242 -9.31 8.33 12.65
N LEU A 243 -8.04 7.98 12.87
CA LEU A 243 -7.08 7.79 11.77
C LEU A 243 -7.43 6.55 10.95
N LEU A 244 -7.94 5.50 11.58
CA LEU A 244 -8.44 4.31 10.88
C LEU A 244 -9.65 4.64 9.99
N ALA A 245 -10.60 5.43 10.50
CA ALA A 245 -11.75 5.90 9.74
C ALA A 245 -11.32 6.75 8.54
N ALA A 246 -10.39 7.69 8.74
CA ALA A 246 -9.82 8.50 7.67
C ALA A 246 -9.08 7.64 6.62
N GLY A 247 -8.26 6.69 7.05
CA GLY A 247 -7.55 5.77 6.15
C GLY A 247 -8.49 4.91 5.31
N ASN A 248 -9.55 4.38 5.94
CA ASN A 248 -10.58 3.60 5.25
C ASN A 248 -11.43 4.46 4.30
N TYR A 249 -11.68 5.71 4.64
CA TYR A 249 -12.39 6.65 3.77
C TYR A 249 -11.67 6.86 2.45
N PHE A 250 -10.33 6.96 2.47
CA PHE A 250 -9.53 7.04 1.25
C PHE A 250 -9.35 5.70 0.55
N ARG A 251 -9.18 4.59 1.30
CA ARG A 251 -9.07 3.23 0.74
C ARG A 251 -9.81 2.22 1.59
N SER A 252 -10.84 1.62 1.03
CA SER A 252 -11.70 0.62 1.69
C SER A 252 -10.94 -0.60 2.25
N ILE A 253 -9.68 -0.79 1.85
CA ILE A 253 -8.79 -1.82 2.41
C ILE A 253 -8.49 -1.59 3.91
N GLY A 254 -8.81 -0.41 4.44
CA GLY A 254 -8.76 -0.10 5.87
C GLY A 254 -9.54 -1.08 6.75
N VAL A 255 -10.50 -1.82 6.18
CA VAL A 255 -11.22 -2.90 6.89
C VAL A 255 -10.27 -3.97 7.42
N ILE A 256 -9.16 -4.28 6.74
CA ILE A 256 -8.15 -5.23 7.24
C ILE A 256 -7.47 -4.70 8.50
N PHE A 257 -7.17 -3.38 8.51
CA PHE A 257 -6.62 -2.73 9.69
C PHE A 257 -7.65 -2.69 10.85
N LEU A 258 -8.94 -2.47 10.55
CA LEU A 258 -10.02 -2.56 11.55
C LEU A 258 -10.03 -3.94 12.21
N ILE A 259 -10.08 -5.00 11.41
CA ILE A 259 -10.06 -6.39 11.91
C ILE A 259 -8.81 -6.62 12.76
N THR A 260 -7.65 -6.14 12.31
CA THR A 260 -6.39 -6.24 13.05
C THR A 260 -6.46 -5.52 14.41
N VAL A 261 -6.99 -4.31 14.46
CA VAL A 261 -7.16 -3.56 15.73
C VAL A 261 -8.10 -4.30 16.67
N LEU A 262 -9.24 -4.76 16.17
CA LEU A 262 -10.22 -5.50 16.98
C LEU A 262 -9.65 -6.82 17.52
N LEU A 263 -8.91 -7.58 16.71
CA LEU A 263 -8.23 -8.80 17.16
C LEU A 263 -7.11 -8.50 18.16
N THR A 264 -6.38 -7.42 17.96
CA THR A 264 -5.33 -6.97 18.89
C THR A 264 -5.93 -6.61 20.25
N LEU A 265 -7.04 -5.87 20.26
CA LEU A 265 -7.80 -5.58 21.48
C LEU A 265 -8.29 -6.85 22.16
N LEU A 266 -8.82 -7.80 21.40
CA LEU A 266 -9.29 -9.09 21.89
C LEU A 266 -8.17 -9.91 22.55
N PHE A 267 -6.99 -9.98 21.93
CA PHE A 267 -5.84 -10.69 22.50
C PHE A 267 -5.35 -10.06 23.82
N HIS A 268 -5.62 -8.78 24.02
CA HIS A 268 -5.22 -8.04 25.23
C HIS A 268 -6.42 -7.71 26.17
N MET A 269 -7.59 -8.30 25.94
CA MET A 269 -8.80 -8.04 26.72
C MET A 269 -8.56 -8.20 28.23
N ARG A 270 -7.80 -9.22 28.64
CA ARG A 270 -7.50 -9.47 30.06
C ARG A 270 -6.63 -8.37 30.69
N THR A 271 -5.70 -7.80 29.93
CA THR A 271 -4.81 -6.73 30.41
C THR A 271 -5.48 -5.36 30.38
N LEU A 272 -6.40 -5.13 29.45
CA LEU A 272 -7.17 -3.90 29.33
C LEU A 272 -8.33 -3.83 30.34
N GLY A 273 -8.87 -4.97 30.75
CA GLY A 273 -10.13 -5.08 31.47
C GLY A 273 -11.35 -4.98 30.54
N LEU A 274 -12.45 -5.62 30.95
CA LEU A 274 -13.65 -5.77 30.10
C LEU A 274 -14.25 -4.42 29.68
N GLN A 275 -14.34 -3.47 30.60
CA GLN A 275 -14.94 -2.16 30.32
C GLN A 275 -14.15 -1.38 29.25
N LYS A 276 -12.83 -1.25 29.41
CA LYS A 276 -12.00 -0.54 28.42
C LYS A 276 -12.01 -1.28 27.07
N PHE A 277 -12.01 -2.61 27.08
CA PHE A 277 -12.12 -3.40 25.87
C PHE A 277 -13.41 -3.10 25.12
N ILE A 278 -14.58 -3.20 25.78
CA ILE A 278 -15.88 -2.96 25.14
C ILE A 278 -15.97 -1.52 24.60
N ILE A 279 -15.58 -0.51 25.40
CA ILE A 279 -15.61 0.88 24.96
C ILE A 279 -14.70 1.06 23.73
N SER A 280 -13.51 0.49 23.73
CA SER A 280 -12.57 0.62 22.61
C SER A 280 -13.10 -0.03 21.33
N VAL A 281 -13.72 -1.21 21.43
CA VAL A 281 -14.34 -1.90 20.29
C VAL A 281 -15.50 -1.09 19.72
N LEU A 282 -16.43 -0.64 20.58
CA LEU A 282 -17.60 0.14 20.16
C LEU A 282 -17.18 1.48 19.51
N LEU A 283 -16.24 2.18 20.14
CA LEU A 283 -15.71 3.44 19.63
C LEU A 283 -15.08 3.26 18.25
N THR A 284 -14.21 2.25 18.10
CA THR A 284 -13.52 2.00 16.83
C THR A 284 -14.51 1.61 15.73
N ALA A 285 -15.46 0.73 16.01
CA ALA A 285 -16.47 0.30 15.06
C ALA A 285 -17.43 1.43 14.65
N LEU A 286 -17.83 2.28 15.61
CA LEU A 286 -18.71 3.42 15.33
C LEU A 286 -17.98 4.45 14.45
N LEU A 287 -16.82 4.94 14.89
CA LEU A 287 -16.08 5.99 14.18
C LEU A 287 -15.65 5.54 12.77
N PHE A 288 -15.36 4.27 12.57
CA PHE A 288 -14.97 3.72 11.28
C PHE A 288 -15.97 4.01 10.16
N ASN A 289 -17.27 4.02 10.47
CA ASN A 289 -18.33 4.23 9.50
C ASN A 289 -18.75 5.71 9.35
N VAL A 290 -18.39 6.58 10.30
CA VAL A 290 -18.81 7.99 10.30
C VAL A 290 -18.52 8.73 9.00
N PRO A 291 -17.31 8.64 8.38
CA PRO A 291 -17.05 9.36 7.14
C PRO A 291 -17.99 8.96 6.00
N GLY A 292 -18.27 7.66 5.84
CA GLY A 292 -19.20 7.17 4.82
C GLY A 292 -20.64 7.60 5.06
N TRP A 293 -21.11 7.56 6.31
CA TRP A 293 -22.45 8.02 6.67
C TRP A 293 -22.59 9.53 6.44
N THR A 294 -21.59 10.31 6.84
CA THR A 294 -21.58 11.77 6.62
C THR A 294 -21.60 12.09 5.13
N GLN A 295 -20.76 11.41 4.35
CA GLN A 295 -20.72 11.58 2.91
C GLN A 295 -22.10 11.32 2.26
N ASN A 296 -22.73 10.20 2.58
CA ASN A 296 -24.04 9.87 2.04
C ASN A 296 -25.11 10.90 2.45
N ALA A 297 -25.12 11.31 3.73
CA ALA A 297 -26.06 12.30 4.21
C ALA A 297 -25.89 13.67 3.53
N VAL A 298 -24.65 14.09 3.28
CA VAL A 298 -24.36 15.36 2.58
C VAL A 298 -24.77 15.27 1.12
N LEU A 299 -24.40 14.21 0.40
CA LEU A 299 -24.73 14.06 -1.02
C LEU A 299 -26.25 14.01 -1.27
N GLN A 300 -27.00 13.31 -0.43
CA GLN A 300 -28.45 13.27 -0.51
C GLN A 300 -29.10 14.61 -0.08
N GLY A 301 -28.61 15.21 1.01
CA GLY A 301 -29.13 16.48 1.52
C GLY A 301 -28.89 17.68 0.60
N THR A 302 -27.85 17.61 -0.25
CA THR A 302 -27.56 18.63 -1.28
C THR A 302 -28.20 18.31 -2.63
N HIS A 303 -28.97 17.24 -2.74
CA HIS A 303 -29.54 16.73 -4.00
C HIS A 303 -28.48 16.47 -5.10
N ALA A 304 -27.24 16.25 -4.72
CA ALA A 304 -26.18 15.83 -5.65
C ALA A 304 -26.41 14.38 -6.12
N VAL A 305 -27.14 13.59 -5.33
CA VAL A 305 -27.60 12.25 -5.68
C VAL A 305 -29.02 12.05 -5.12
N GLU A 306 -29.88 11.36 -5.85
CA GLU A 306 -31.24 11.07 -5.40
C GLU A 306 -31.27 9.87 -4.44
N GLU A 307 -30.49 8.85 -4.74
CA GLU A 307 -30.42 7.59 -3.99
C GLU A 307 -29.06 7.40 -3.31
N SER A 308 -28.95 6.38 -2.45
CA SER A 308 -27.66 6.02 -1.86
C SER A 308 -26.65 5.64 -2.97
N VAL A 309 -25.47 6.25 -2.94
CA VAL A 309 -24.40 6.04 -3.94
C VAL A 309 -23.98 4.58 -4.09
N ASN A 310 -24.27 3.72 -3.12
CA ASN A 310 -23.93 2.30 -3.17
C ASN A 310 -25.03 1.42 -3.78
N GLN A 311 -26.21 1.98 -4.11
CA GLN A 311 -27.37 1.20 -4.54
C GLN A 311 -27.09 0.44 -5.84
N ASN A 312 -26.55 1.15 -6.83
CA ASN A 312 -26.26 0.59 -8.15
C ASN A 312 -24.75 0.50 -8.47
N SER A 313 -23.88 0.67 -7.47
CA SER A 313 -22.43 0.52 -7.66
C SER A 313 -22.04 -0.88 -8.14
N ALA A 314 -20.89 -0.99 -8.80
CA ALA A 314 -20.35 -2.27 -9.22
C ALA A 314 -20.31 -3.26 -8.03
N PRO A 315 -20.85 -4.48 -8.20
CA PRO A 315 -20.92 -5.45 -7.12
C PRO A 315 -19.52 -6.02 -6.79
N VAL A 316 -19.32 -6.41 -5.55
CA VAL A 316 -18.10 -7.08 -5.07
C VAL A 316 -17.68 -8.25 -5.97
N TYR A 317 -18.63 -8.94 -6.55
CA TYR A 317 -18.42 -10.09 -7.43
C TYR A 317 -17.66 -9.74 -8.73
N MET A 318 -17.63 -8.47 -9.16
CA MET A 318 -16.83 -8.03 -10.30
C MET A 318 -15.33 -8.27 -10.03
N TRP A 319 -14.84 -7.82 -8.87
CA TRP A 319 -13.43 -8.02 -8.49
C TRP A 319 -13.09 -9.47 -8.17
N LEU A 320 -14.03 -10.22 -7.58
CA LEU A 320 -13.87 -11.65 -7.35
C LEU A 320 -13.82 -12.42 -8.67
N ASN A 321 -14.62 -12.03 -9.67
CA ASN A 321 -14.61 -12.64 -10.99
C ASN A 321 -13.26 -12.47 -11.71
N MET A 322 -12.71 -11.25 -11.70
CA MET A 322 -11.34 -11.01 -12.17
C MET A 322 -10.31 -11.78 -11.33
N GLY A 323 -10.54 -11.88 -10.01
CA GLY A 323 -9.67 -12.57 -9.07
C GLY A 323 -9.44 -14.05 -9.38
N VAL A 324 -10.36 -14.72 -10.05
CA VAL A 324 -10.27 -16.13 -10.47
C VAL A 324 -10.04 -16.29 -11.98
N ASN A 325 -9.48 -15.30 -12.66
CA ASN A 325 -9.14 -15.40 -14.06
C ASN A 325 -7.84 -16.19 -14.25
N LEU A 326 -7.93 -17.33 -14.97
CA LEU A 326 -6.79 -18.24 -15.20
C LEU A 326 -5.74 -17.66 -16.14
N GLU A 327 -6.15 -16.83 -17.11
CA GLU A 327 -5.26 -16.23 -18.11
C GLU A 327 -4.43 -15.10 -17.53
N THR A 328 -5.09 -14.16 -16.82
CA THR A 328 -4.47 -12.97 -16.24
C THR A 328 -4.01 -13.19 -14.80
N PHE A 329 -4.22 -14.37 -14.24
CA PHE A 329 -4.06 -14.72 -12.82
C PHE A 329 -4.49 -13.62 -11.84
N GLY A 330 -5.64 -13.03 -12.15
CA GLY A 330 -6.29 -12.05 -11.27
C GLY A 330 -5.98 -10.60 -11.57
N PHE A 331 -5.28 -10.29 -12.66
CA PHE A 331 -5.09 -8.91 -13.09
C PHE A 331 -6.37 -8.33 -13.69
N TRP A 332 -6.48 -7.00 -13.75
CA TRP A 332 -7.62 -6.32 -14.34
C TRP A 332 -7.88 -6.75 -15.78
N ASP A 333 -9.12 -7.14 -16.08
CA ASP A 333 -9.58 -7.51 -17.42
C ASP A 333 -10.93 -6.84 -17.70
N ASN A 334 -11.00 -6.05 -18.77
CA ASN A 334 -12.23 -5.35 -19.18
C ASN A 334 -13.35 -6.30 -19.60
N ARG A 335 -13.02 -7.48 -20.16
CA ARG A 335 -14.04 -8.48 -20.53
C ARG A 335 -14.69 -9.09 -19.30
N GLU A 336 -13.88 -9.30 -18.27
CA GLU A 336 -14.29 -9.91 -17.01
C GLU A 336 -14.89 -8.90 -16.02
N SER A 337 -14.94 -7.61 -16.37
CA SER A 337 -15.46 -6.52 -15.54
C SER A 337 -16.46 -5.66 -16.26
N TYR A 338 -16.00 -4.71 -17.08
CA TYR A 338 -16.84 -3.73 -17.74
C TYR A 338 -17.84 -4.35 -18.72
N SER A 339 -17.43 -5.35 -19.53
CA SER A 339 -18.35 -5.96 -20.48
C SER A 339 -19.55 -6.57 -19.75
N ILE A 340 -19.34 -7.32 -18.69
CA ILE A 340 -20.44 -7.95 -17.93
C ILE A 340 -21.29 -6.89 -17.21
N TYR A 341 -20.67 -5.91 -16.51
CA TYR A 341 -21.42 -4.93 -15.74
C TYR A 341 -22.17 -3.93 -16.61
N GLN A 342 -21.53 -3.42 -17.66
CA GLN A 342 -22.06 -2.36 -18.50
C GLN A 342 -22.92 -2.89 -19.64
N GLN A 343 -22.40 -3.87 -20.39
CA GLN A 343 -23.03 -4.35 -21.63
C GLN A 343 -24.07 -5.42 -21.34
N ASP A 344 -23.71 -6.47 -20.61
CA ASP A 344 -24.61 -7.61 -20.39
C ASP A 344 -25.68 -7.31 -19.33
N ALA A 345 -25.31 -6.60 -18.25
CA ALA A 345 -26.22 -6.28 -17.15
C ALA A 345 -26.84 -4.88 -17.21
N GLY A 346 -26.45 -4.01 -18.16
CA GLY A 346 -26.97 -2.66 -18.32
C GLY A 346 -26.87 -1.83 -17.04
N TYR A 347 -25.75 -1.91 -16.32
CA TYR A 347 -25.50 -1.25 -15.04
C TYR A 347 -26.41 -1.71 -13.87
N ASN A 348 -27.19 -2.77 -14.05
CA ASN A 348 -28.03 -3.31 -12.99
C ASN A 348 -27.20 -4.17 -12.02
N LYS A 349 -27.13 -3.76 -10.75
CA LYS A 349 -26.32 -4.44 -9.73
C LYS A 349 -26.78 -5.87 -9.42
N ALA A 350 -28.10 -6.12 -9.41
CA ALA A 350 -28.63 -7.45 -9.12
C ALA A 350 -28.32 -8.41 -10.26
N GLU A 351 -28.56 -7.98 -11.51
CA GLU A 351 -28.26 -8.77 -12.70
C GLU A 351 -26.76 -9.00 -12.88
N SER A 352 -25.94 -7.97 -12.74
CA SER A 352 -24.48 -8.13 -12.80
C SER A 352 -23.96 -9.06 -11.70
N THR A 353 -24.53 -9.00 -10.50
CA THR A 353 -24.19 -9.96 -9.42
C THR A 353 -24.51 -11.41 -9.82
N ARG A 354 -25.64 -11.63 -10.47
CA ARG A 354 -26.04 -12.96 -10.99
C ARG A 354 -25.06 -13.45 -12.04
N LEU A 355 -24.74 -12.60 -13.02
CA LEU A 355 -23.81 -12.92 -14.11
C LEU A 355 -22.40 -13.19 -13.62
N PHE A 356 -21.85 -12.36 -12.72
CA PHE A 356 -20.53 -12.59 -12.13
C PHE A 356 -20.48 -13.89 -11.32
N LYS A 357 -21.52 -14.21 -10.54
CA LYS A 357 -21.56 -15.48 -9.81
C LYS A 357 -21.56 -16.67 -10.76
N ALA A 358 -22.31 -16.61 -11.86
CA ALA A 358 -22.31 -17.66 -12.88
C ALA A 358 -20.93 -17.80 -13.51
N SER A 359 -20.29 -16.70 -13.94
CA SER A 359 -18.95 -16.69 -14.51
C SER A 359 -17.90 -17.28 -13.55
N ILE A 360 -17.95 -16.93 -12.25
CA ILE A 360 -17.05 -17.52 -11.23
C ILE A 360 -17.28 -19.03 -11.12
N ALA A 361 -18.54 -19.47 -11.08
CA ALA A 361 -18.88 -20.89 -10.98
C ALA A 361 -18.38 -21.68 -12.20
N ASP A 362 -18.58 -21.15 -13.41
CA ASP A 362 -18.12 -21.76 -14.66
C ASP A 362 -16.60 -21.89 -14.70
N LYS A 363 -15.85 -20.82 -14.31
CA LYS A 363 -14.39 -20.87 -14.22
C LYS A 363 -13.89 -21.91 -13.22
N LEU A 364 -14.49 -21.96 -12.04
CA LEU A 364 -14.08 -22.91 -11.00
C LEU A 364 -14.44 -24.35 -11.34
N SER A 365 -15.57 -24.59 -12.00
CA SER A 365 -16.00 -25.93 -12.42
C SER A 365 -15.31 -26.41 -13.70
N GLY A 366 -14.93 -25.50 -14.59
CA GLY A 366 -14.22 -25.81 -15.82
C GLY A 366 -12.71 -26.00 -15.65
N ALA A 367 -12.14 -25.50 -14.55
CA ALA A 367 -10.70 -25.60 -14.31
C ALA A 367 -10.34 -26.85 -13.52
N THR A 368 -9.20 -27.45 -13.86
CA THR A 368 -8.59 -28.50 -13.06
C THR A 368 -7.98 -27.93 -11.77
N VAL A 369 -7.84 -28.77 -10.74
CA VAL A 369 -7.18 -28.39 -9.50
C VAL A 369 -5.74 -27.86 -9.76
N GLY A 370 -5.02 -28.45 -10.73
CA GLY A 370 -3.68 -28.03 -11.10
C GLY A 370 -3.64 -26.62 -11.68
N GLU A 371 -4.59 -26.27 -12.55
CA GLU A 371 -4.71 -24.91 -13.13
C GLU A 371 -5.04 -23.88 -12.06
N LEU A 372 -5.97 -24.16 -11.15
CA LEU A 372 -6.30 -23.27 -10.04
C LEU A 372 -5.08 -23.05 -9.12
N VAL A 373 -4.38 -24.11 -8.73
CA VAL A 373 -3.18 -24.01 -7.89
C VAL A 373 -2.10 -23.17 -8.59
N ASN A 374 -1.88 -23.40 -9.88
CA ASN A 374 -0.91 -22.63 -10.68
C ASN A 374 -1.31 -21.14 -10.78
N MET A 375 -2.58 -20.85 -11.02
CA MET A 375 -3.10 -19.49 -11.06
C MET A 375 -2.89 -18.78 -9.71
N TYR A 376 -3.32 -19.38 -8.60
CA TYR A 376 -3.14 -18.80 -7.26
C TYR A 376 -1.66 -18.66 -6.88
N TYR A 377 -0.82 -19.61 -7.27
CA TYR A 377 0.62 -19.53 -7.07
C TYR A 377 1.22 -18.33 -7.81
N LYS A 378 0.96 -18.19 -9.13
CA LYS A 378 1.45 -17.08 -9.94
C LYS A 378 0.96 -15.74 -9.38
N LYS A 379 -0.32 -15.64 -9.07
CA LYS A 379 -0.98 -14.49 -8.47
C LYS A 379 -0.28 -14.05 -7.18
N LEU A 380 -0.05 -14.99 -6.27
CA LEU A 380 0.58 -14.75 -4.98
C LEU A 380 2.03 -14.31 -5.15
N ILE A 381 2.82 -15.05 -5.95
CA ILE A 381 4.23 -14.74 -6.15
C ILE A 381 4.39 -13.38 -6.80
N TRP A 382 3.67 -13.10 -7.89
CA TRP A 382 3.80 -11.82 -8.57
C TRP A 382 3.42 -10.65 -7.67
N THR A 383 2.29 -10.71 -7.00
CA THR A 383 1.79 -9.61 -6.17
C THR A 383 2.78 -9.23 -5.05
N TRP A 384 3.43 -10.22 -4.44
CA TRP A 384 4.28 -9.98 -3.28
C TRP A 384 5.76 -9.85 -3.60
N THR A 385 6.25 -10.39 -4.72
CA THR A 385 7.69 -10.35 -5.02
C THR A 385 8.07 -9.28 -6.03
N GLU A 386 7.12 -8.64 -6.73
CA GLU A 386 7.39 -7.58 -7.70
C GLU A 386 8.16 -6.40 -7.06
N GLY A 387 7.75 -5.92 -5.90
CA GLY A 387 8.53 -5.05 -5.01
C GLY A 387 8.64 -3.57 -5.39
N THR A 388 8.12 -3.14 -6.55
CA THR A 388 8.16 -1.73 -6.98
C THR A 388 6.86 -0.97 -6.69
N TYR A 389 5.76 -1.67 -6.39
CA TYR A 389 4.42 -1.11 -6.23
C TYR A 389 3.96 -0.29 -7.43
N GLN A 390 4.40 -0.66 -8.64
CA GLN A 390 4.12 0.07 -9.88
C GLN A 390 4.63 1.53 -9.86
N MET A 391 5.67 1.82 -9.07
CA MET A 391 6.25 3.18 -9.01
C MET A 391 6.75 3.65 -10.37
N GLU A 392 7.09 2.73 -11.27
CA GLU A 392 7.49 3.05 -12.63
C GLU A 392 6.37 3.76 -13.39
N ARG A 393 5.15 3.25 -13.30
CA ARG A 393 3.97 3.85 -13.93
C ARG A 393 3.58 5.17 -13.29
N TYR A 394 3.58 5.22 -11.98
CA TYR A 394 2.97 6.33 -11.23
C TYR A 394 3.97 7.35 -10.70
N GLY A 395 5.20 6.95 -10.47
CA GLY A 395 6.24 7.80 -9.89
C GLY A 395 7.29 8.27 -10.87
N ILE A 396 7.86 7.36 -11.67
CA ILE A 396 8.89 7.71 -12.66
C ILE A 396 8.21 8.21 -13.93
N GLY A 397 7.28 7.42 -14.47
CA GLY A 397 6.57 7.70 -15.71
C GLY A 397 7.43 7.58 -16.95
N ASN A 398 6.82 7.13 -18.01
CA ASN A 398 7.52 6.93 -19.27
C ASN A 398 6.96 7.79 -20.40
N ASP A 399 6.16 8.77 -20.08
CA ASP A 399 5.51 9.51 -21.13
C ASP A 399 6.04 10.88 -21.37
N SER A 400 6.78 10.85 -22.39
CA SER A 400 6.61 11.80 -23.46
C SER A 400 5.22 11.73 -24.01
N SER A 401 4.26 12.33 -23.36
CA SER A 401 3.09 12.56 -24.01
C SER A 401 2.57 12.16 -25.16
N SER A 402 2.27 11.09 -25.04
CA SER A 402 1.24 10.71 -25.93
C SER A 402 0.03 11.56 -25.67
N GLY A 403 0.02 12.65 -26.24
CA GLY A 403 -1.09 13.28 -26.87
C GLY A 403 -2.44 13.39 -26.19
N SER A 404 -2.52 13.31 -24.90
CA SER A 404 -3.68 13.81 -24.18
C SER A 404 -3.58 15.33 -23.96
N GLY A 405 -3.06 16.02 -24.94
CA GLY A 405 -3.07 17.47 -25.05
C GLY A 405 -4.45 18.09 -25.19
N GLY A 406 -5.47 17.34 -24.91
CA GLY A 406 -6.82 17.84 -24.86
C GLY A 406 -7.17 18.35 -23.48
N ARG A 407 -7.15 19.69 -23.29
CA ARG A 407 -7.94 20.39 -22.27
C ARG A 407 -7.40 20.55 -20.85
N MET A 408 -6.20 20.17 -20.54
CA MET A 408 -5.63 20.60 -19.25
C MET A 408 -4.81 21.86 -19.48
N GLY A 409 -5.39 23.02 -19.19
CA GLY A 409 -4.84 24.29 -19.56
C GLY A 409 -3.50 24.64 -18.95
N PHE A 410 -3.05 25.80 -19.28
CA PHE A 410 -1.95 26.68 -18.86
C PHE A 410 -0.92 26.20 -17.79
N VAL A 411 -1.33 25.49 -16.72
CA VAL A 411 -0.42 25.01 -15.65
C VAL A 411 0.30 23.73 -16.04
N LEU A 412 -0.32 22.89 -16.87
CA LEU A 412 0.27 21.66 -17.39
C LEU A 412 1.45 21.92 -18.30
N ASP A 413 1.34 22.87 -19.20
CA ASP A 413 2.39 23.18 -20.17
C ASP A 413 3.67 23.65 -19.48
N ARG A 414 3.57 24.18 -18.28
CA ARG A 414 4.73 24.62 -17.47
C ARG A 414 5.35 23.52 -16.62
N TYR A 415 4.58 22.48 -16.24
CA TYR A 415 5.08 21.41 -15.39
C TYR A 415 5.64 20.23 -16.19
N VAL A 416 5.23 20.07 -17.45
CA VAL A 416 5.71 18.98 -18.31
C VAL A 416 6.90 19.45 -19.12
N TYR A 417 8.07 18.96 -18.75
CA TYR A 417 9.32 19.22 -19.46
C TYR A 417 10.23 17.99 -19.42
N PRO A 418 11.04 17.77 -20.47
CA PRO A 418 11.99 16.67 -20.48
C PRO A 418 13.12 16.93 -19.49
N THR A 419 13.55 15.88 -18.79
CA THR A 419 14.71 15.93 -17.89
C THR A 419 15.68 14.81 -18.22
N PHE A 420 16.96 15.00 -17.91
CA PHE A 420 17.97 13.95 -18.07
C PHE A 420 17.60 12.68 -17.29
N ALA A 421 16.98 12.84 -16.13
CA ALA A 421 16.56 11.71 -15.30
C ALA A 421 15.42 10.92 -15.95
N SER A 422 14.42 11.61 -16.51
CA SER A 422 13.33 10.94 -17.24
C SER A 422 13.86 10.19 -18.47
N ASP A 423 14.87 10.75 -19.16
CA ASP A 423 15.48 10.11 -20.33
C ASP A 423 16.28 8.85 -19.94
N TRP A 424 16.95 8.86 -18.79
CA TRP A 424 17.68 7.68 -18.30
C TRP A 424 16.78 6.50 -17.96
N PHE A 425 15.52 6.73 -17.61
CA PHE A 425 14.55 5.71 -17.24
C PHE A 425 13.52 5.41 -18.34
N LYS A 426 13.71 5.93 -19.56
CA LYS A 426 12.85 5.61 -20.71
C LYS A 426 13.15 4.22 -21.30
N GLY A 427 12.09 3.55 -21.73
CA GLY A 427 12.17 2.29 -22.47
C GLY A 427 12.96 1.21 -21.73
N ASP A 428 13.76 0.45 -22.48
CA ASP A 428 14.57 -0.66 -21.96
C ASP A 428 15.99 -0.21 -21.52
N SER A 429 16.10 0.96 -20.90
CA SER A 429 17.40 1.46 -20.46
C SER A 429 18.02 0.59 -19.36
N ASN A 430 19.36 0.47 -19.38
CA ASN A 430 20.10 -0.27 -18.36
C ASN A 430 19.89 0.31 -16.94
N ALA A 431 19.69 1.64 -16.84
CA ALA A 431 19.42 2.31 -15.56
C ALA A 431 18.07 1.88 -14.97
N ARG A 432 17.02 1.82 -15.81
CA ARG A 432 15.70 1.30 -15.43
C ARG A 432 15.79 -0.16 -14.98
N SER A 433 16.37 -1.01 -15.81
CA SER A 433 16.55 -2.43 -15.49
C SER A 433 17.33 -2.63 -14.19
N GLY A 434 18.42 -1.89 -13.99
CA GLY A 434 19.24 -1.94 -12.77
C GLY A 434 18.44 -1.54 -11.52
N LEU A 435 17.61 -0.49 -11.61
CA LEU A 435 16.75 -0.05 -10.52
C LEU A 435 15.70 -1.11 -10.15
N LEU A 436 15.03 -1.68 -11.16
CA LEU A 436 14.01 -2.72 -10.93
C LEU A 436 14.62 -3.97 -10.30
N TRP A 437 15.79 -4.41 -10.77
CA TRP A 437 16.53 -5.50 -10.15
C TRP A 437 16.93 -5.23 -8.70
N MET A 438 17.42 -4.03 -8.42
CA MET A 438 17.83 -3.64 -7.07
C MET A 438 16.63 -3.65 -6.11
N LEU A 439 15.47 -3.14 -6.53
CA LEU A 439 14.26 -3.12 -5.71
C LEU A 439 13.69 -4.51 -5.49
N TYR A 440 13.67 -5.34 -6.53
CA TYR A 440 13.28 -6.74 -6.41
C TYR A 440 14.14 -7.46 -5.37
N VAL A 441 15.47 -7.36 -5.48
CA VAL A 441 16.41 -7.98 -4.54
C VAL A 441 16.24 -7.43 -3.12
N LEU A 442 16.06 -6.11 -2.97
CA LEU A 442 15.81 -5.50 -1.67
C LEU A 442 14.53 -6.07 -1.03
N ASN A 443 13.46 -6.23 -1.81
CA ASN A 443 12.20 -6.80 -1.33
C ASN A 443 12.39 -8.25 -0.84
N ILE A 444 13.11 -9.08 -1.58
CA ILE A 444 13.40 -10.47 -1.17
C ILE A 444 14.30 -10.51 0.08
N LEU A 445 15.27 -9.62 0.20
CA LEU A 445 16.08 -9.50 1.42
C LEU A 445 15.25 -9.05 2.62
N MET A 446 14.29 -8.14 2.42
CA MET A 446 13.33 -7.77 3.47
C MET A 446 12.56 -9.02 3.95
N TYR A 447 12.09 -9.87 3.03
CA TYR A 447 11.44 -11.12 3.40
C TYR A 447 12.37 -12.08 4.13
N ALA A 448 13.63 -12.21 3.72
CA ALA A 448 14.59 -13.04 4.42
C ALA A 448 14.80 -12.56 5.87
N CYS A 449 14.93 -11.27 6.08
CA CYS A 449 15.01 -10.69 7.42
C CYS A 449 13.73 -10.94 8.24
N ILE A 450 12.54 -10.78 7.63
CA ILE A 450 11.26 -11.09 8.28
C ILE A 450 11.20 -12.55 8.70
N LEU A 451 11.64 -13.48 7.84
CA LEU A 451 11.66 -14.90 8.15
C LEU A 451 12.54 -15.20 9.37
N VAL A 452 13.74 -14.60 9.44
CA VAL A 452 14.63 -14.73 10.62
C VAL A 452 13.92 -14.26 11.89
N ARG A 453 13.26 -13.11 11.84
CA ARG A 453 12.52 -12.56 12.98
C ARG A 453 11.36 -13.45 13.41
N LEU A 454 10.60 -14.00 12.45
CA LEU A 454 9.50 -14.93 12.71
C LEU A 454 10.00 -16.20 13.41
N ILE A 455 11.06 -16.82 12.90
CA ILE A 455 11.67 -18.02 13.48
C ILE A 455 12.19 -17.72 14.90
N GLY A 456 12.88 -16.58 15.08
CA GLY A 456 13.33 -16.11 16.38
C GLY A 456 12.19 -15.92 17.38
N GLY A 457 11.09 -15.30 16.95
CA GLY A 457 9.88 -15.09 17.75
C GLY A 457 9.22 -16.40 18.17
N ILE A 458 9.10 -17.37 17.26
CA ILE A 458 8.55 -18.71 17.54
C ILE A 458 9.40 -19.43 18.59
N LYS A 459 10.74 -19.45 18.41
CA LYS A 459 11.70 -20.09 19.34
C LYS A 459 11.67 -19.45 20.73
N ALA A 460 11.67 -18.11 20.78
CA ALA A 460 11.68 -17.35 22.03
C ALA A 460 10.28 -17.20 22.65
N LYS A 461 9.20 -17.66 21.99
CA LYS A 461 7.80 -17.50 22.40
C LYS A 461 7.41 -16.02 22.63
N ARG A 462 7.99 -15.11 21.82
CA ARG A 462 7.73 -13.66 21.82
C ARG A 462 6.92 -13.29 20.59
N TYR A 463 5.79 -12.66 20.78
CA TYR A 463 4.79 -12.43 19.73
C TYR A 463 4.35 -10.96 19.64
N ALA A 464 5.31 -10.03 19.85
CA ALA A 464 5.03 -8.59 19.84
C ALA A 464 4.58 -8.08 18.46
N GLU A 465 5.07 -8.72 17.39
CA GLU A 465 4.79 -8.34 16.01
C GLU A 465 3.42 -8.86 15.51
N THR A 466 2.62 -9.48 16.36
CA THR A 466 1.29 -10.01 15.99
C THR A 466 0.42 -9.01 15.23
N PRO A 467 0.32 -7.70 15.60
CA PRO A 467 -0.49 -6.75 14.84
C PRO A 467 -0.01 -6.56 13.39
N LEU A 468 1.31 -6.57 13.15
CA LEU A 468 1.87 -6.49 11.81
C LEU A 468 1.53 -7.74 11.00
N ILE A 469 1.65 -8.92 11.62
CA ILE A 469 1.36 -10.21 11.01
C ILE A 469 -0.11 -10.29 10.60
N LEU A 470 -1.03 -9.82 11.44
CA LEU A 470 -2.46 -9.81 11.14
C LEU A 470 -2.78 -8.97 9.90
N VAL A 471 -2.17 -7.78 9.77
CA VAL A 471 -2.34 -6.96 8.55
C VAL A 471 -1.79 -7.69 7.34
N ILE A 472 -0.54 -8.18 7.39
CA ILE A 472 0.11 -8.84 6.24
C ILE A 472 -0.70 -10.08 5.80
N LEU A 473 -1.11 -10.93 6.74
CA LEU A 473 -1.94 -12.10 6.43
C LEU A 473 -3.33 -11.71 5.91
N GLY A 474 -3.91 -10.63 6.44
CA GLY A 474 -5.17 -10.08 5.94
C GLY A 474 -5.06 -9.64 4.47
N PHE A 475 -3.97 -8.96 4.10
CA PHE A 475 -3.69 -8.59 2.71
C PHE A 475 -3.43 -9.83 1.83
N ILE A 476 -2.66 -10.81 2.30
CA ILE A 476 -2.44 -12.06 1.57
C ILE A 476 -3.78 -12.75 1.29
N GLY A 477 -4.60 -12.94 2.32
CA GLY A 477 -5.89 -13.61 2.18
C GLY A 477 -6.87 -12.85 1.29
N PHE A 478 -6.93 -11.52 1.43
CA PHE A 478 -7.81 -10.68 0.62
C PHE A 478 -7.43 -10.73 -0.87
N TYR A 479 -6.16 -10.50 -1.21
CA TYR A 479 -5.73 -10.48 -2.60
C TYR A 479 -5.54 -11.86 -3.23
N LEU A 480 -5.61 -12.94 -2.49
CA LEU A 480 -5.82 -14.26 -3.08
C LEU A 480 -7.17 -14.34 -3.81
N LEU A 481 -8.21 -13.72 -3.26
CA LEU A 481 -9.57 -13.78 -3.84
C LEU A 481 -9.87 -12.62 -4.78
N TRP A 482 -9.29 -11.46 -4.54
CA TRP A 482 -9.57 -10.19 -5.22
C TRP A 482 -8.74 -10.02 -6.48
N GLU A 483 -9.11 -9.10 -7.37
CA GLU A 483 -8.23 -8.57 -8.43
C GLU A 483 -6.93 -8.05 -7.83
N ILE A 484 -5.83 -8.17 -8.57
CA ILE A 484 -4.49 -7.80 -8.09
C ILE A 484 -3.83 -6.69 -8.92
N LYS A 485 -3.08 -5.85 -8.22
CA LYS A 485 -1.98 -5.01 -8.70
C LYS A 485 -0.94 -4.92 -7.59
N SER A 486 0.35 -4.84 -7.90
CA SER A 486 1.38 -4.73 -6.86
C SER A 486 1.24 -3.43 -6.03
N ARG A 487 0.68 -2.37 -6.63
CA ARG A 487 0.32 -1.13 -5.93
C ARG A 487 -0.70 -1.34 -4.80
N TYR A 488 -1.55 -2.34 -4.90
CA TYR A 488 -2.59 -2.56 -3.89
C TYR A 488 -2.03 -2.98 -2.54
N ILE A 489 -0.84 -3.57 -2.49
CA ILE A 489 -0.16 -3.90 -1.25
C ILE A 489 0.75 -2.75 -0.73
N TYR A 490 0.75 -1.59 -1.39
CA TYR A 490 1.51 -0.43 -0.94
C TYR A 490 1.26 -0.05 0.53
N PRO A 491 0.02 -0.10 1.09
CA PRO A 491 -0.21 0.18 2.51
C PRO A 491 0.51 -0.76 3.48
N VAL A 492 1.08 -1.85 2.99
CA VAL A 492 1.81 -2.84 3.83
C VAL A 492 3.31 -2.52 3.95
N TYR A 493 3.89 -1.73 3.00
CA TYR A 493 5.34 -1.48 3.02
C TYR A 493 5.87 -0.91 4.35
N PRO A 494 5.14 -0.05 5.09
CA PRO A 494 5.63 0.45 6.38
C PRO A 494 5.85 -0.68 7.38
N LEU A 495 4.97 -1.68 7.36
CA LEU A 495 5.03 -2.84 8.25
C LEU A 495 6.18 -3.77 7.83
N LEU A 496 6.38 -3.95 6.52
CA LEU A 496 7.52 -4.73 6.00
C LEU A 496 8.84 -4.08 6.38
N ILE A 497 8.95 -2.73 6.35
CA ILE A 497 10.15 -2.02 6.80
C ILE A 497 10.42 -2.28 8.29
N VAL A 498 9.42 -2.08 9.15
CA VAL A 498 9.59 -2.32 10.61
C VAL A 498 10.03 -3.75 10.86
N PHE A 499 9.33 -4.71 10.27
CA PHE A 499 9.54 -6.13 10.53
C PHE A 499 10.90 -6.62 9.98
N SER A 500 11.22 -6.25 8.74
CA SER A 500 12.49 -6.60 8.12
C SER A 500 13.68 -5.97 8.84
N TYR A 501 13.56 -4.71 9.28
CA TYR A 501 14.60 -4.05 10.04
C TYR A 501 14.87 -4.74 11.39
N MET A 502 13.82 -5.18 12.10
CA MET A 502 13.99 -5.96 13.33
C MET A 502 14.75 -7.26 13.05
N GLY A 503 14.41 -7.98 11.99
CA GLY A 503 15.12 -9.20 11.60
C GLY A 503 16.56 -8.95 11.11
N PHE A 504 16.79 -7.87 10.37
CA PHE A 504 18.14 -7.44 9.98
C PHE A 504 19.02 -7.19 11.23
N LYS A 505 18.49 -6.51 12.23
CA LYS A 505 19.19 -6.32 13.50
C LYS A 505 19.52 -7.63 14.19
N ASP A 506 18.57 -8.55 14.25
CA ASP A 506 18.81 -9.87 14.87
C ASP A 506 19.99 -10.59 14.18
N VAL A 507 20.07 -10.52 12.84
CA VAL A 507 21.21 -11.07 12.07
C VAL A 507 22.50 -10.31 12.35
N TYR A 508 22.46 -8.97 12.28
CA TYR A 508 23.62 -8.13 12.47
C TYR A 508 24.25 -8.32 13.87
N ASP A 509 23.44 -8.29 14.92
CA ASP A 509 23.87 -8.45 16.30
C ASP A 509 24.46 -9.86 16.54
N TYR A 510 23.89 -10.88 15.89
CA TYR A 510 24.41 -12.24 15.97
C TYR A 510 25.77 -12.41 15.26
N THR A 511 25.94 -11.82 14.08
CA THR A 511 27.10 -12.05 13.21
C THR A 511 28.25 -11.09 13.50
N LEU A 512 27.97 -9.82 13.70
CA LEU A 512 28.95 -8.74 13.79
C LEU A 512 28.99 -8.06 15.16
N GLY A 513 27.89 -8.08 15.91
CA GLY A 513 27.80 -7.45 17.24
C GLY A 513 28.63 -8.15 18.32
N LYS A 514 28.85 -9.46 18.21
CA LYS A 514 29.69 -10.24 19.15
C LYS A 514 31.20 -10.00 19.03
N ARG A 515 31.64 -9.29 17.97
CA ARG A 515 33.07 -8.98 17.76
C ARG A 515 33.52 -7.66 18.38
N GLY A 516 32.64 -6.93 19.04
CA GLY A 516 32.91 -5.61 19.62
C GLY A 516 32.48 -5.45 21.08
N ALA A 517 32.19 -6.54 21.81
CA ALA A 517 31.91 -6.54 23.25
C ALA A 517 33.07 -7.14 24.03
#